data_a2b89ac480309305e02afd966190e8c2
#
_entry.id   a2b89ac480309305e02afd966190e8c2
#
_cell.length_a   1.000
_cell.length_b   1.000
_cell.length_c   1.000
_cell.angle_alpha   90.00
_cell.angle_beta   90.00
_cell.angle_gamma   90.00
#
_symmetry.space_group_name_H-M   'P 1'
#
loop_
_entity.id
_entity.type
_entity.pdbx_description
1 polymer ?
#
loop_
_entity_poly.entity_id
_entity_poly.type
_entity_poly.pdbx_seq_one_letter_code
_entity_poly.pdbx_strand_id
1 'polypeptide(L)' 'LVALKGRVYVKCALDIKKGSKVYLSNILPGYASDVPNDHFVGYAVTNSKDGLVRVLVKS' A
#
# COMPACT_ATOMS: atom_id res chain seq x y z
N LEU A 1 -12.63 -9.87 -3.16
CA LEU A 1 -12.27 -8.47 -3.08
C LEU A 1 -13.04 -7.65 -4.09
N VAL A 2 -13.74 -6.66 -3.63
CA VAL A 2 -14.63 -5.88 -4.48
C VAL A 2 -14.08 -4.49 -4.82
N ALA A 3 -13.09 -4.04 -4.10
CA ALA A 3 -12.55 -2.68 -4.29
C ALA A 3 -11.49 -2.68 -5.38
N LEU A 4 -11.92 -2.74 -6.63
CA LEU A 4 -11.01 -2.70 -7.76
C LEU A 4 -10.47 -1.30 -8.01
N LYS A 5 -11.22 -0.30 -7.59
CA LYS A 5 -10.84 1.10 -7.68
C LYS A 5 -11.20 1.77 -6.37
N GLY A 6 -10.48 2.82 -6.05
CA GLY A 6 -10.77 3.58 -4.86
C GLY A 6 -9.74 3.36 -3.77
N ARG A 7 -10.12 3.73 -2.57
CA ARG A 7 -9.20 3.75 -1.45
C ARG A 7 -9.44 2.55 -0.56
N VAL A 8 -8.36 1.82 -0.27
CA VAL A 8 -8.43 0.65 0.60
C VAL A 8 -7.35 0.77 1.67
N TYR A 9 -7.59 0.17 2.83
CA TYR A 9 -6.57 0.07 3.87
C TYR A 9 -5.79 -1.21 3.67
N VAL A 10 -4.47 -1.09 3.75
CA VAL A 10 -3.56 -2.21 3.55
C VAL A 10 -2.60 -2.26 4.72
N LYS A 11 -2.31 -3.46 5.21
CA LYS A 11 -1.32 -3.64 6.27
C LYS A 11 0.06 -3.29 5.74
N CYS A 12 0.84 -2.60 6.56
CA CYS A 12 2.23 -2.29 6.24
C CYS A 12 3.12 -2.52 7.44
N ALA A 13 4.31 -3.05 7.20
CA ALA A 13 5.29 -3.30 8.26
C ALA A 13 6.20 -2.09 8.47
N LEU A 14 6.28 -1.20 7.50
CA LEU A 14 7.11 -0.01 7.53
C LEU A 14 6.24 1.23 7.43
N ASP A 15 6.78 2.36 7.88
CA ASP A 15 6.08 3.63 7.72
C ASP A 15 6.03 4.02 6.25
N ILE A 16 4.84 4.29 5.76
CA ILE A 16 4.62 4.73 4.39
C ILE A 16 4.01 6.13 4.46
N LYS A 17 4.61 7.06 3.76
CA LYS A 17 4.16 8.44 3.77
C LYS A 17 3.20 8.72 2.62
N LYS A 18 2.32 9.67 2.84
CA LYS A 18 1.40 10.15 1.82
C LYS A 18 2.15 10.50 0.53
N GLY A 19 1.61 10.06 -0.58
CA GLY A 19 2.19 10.31 -1.90
C GLY A 19 3.19 9.27 -2.34
N SER A 20 3.58 8.35 -1.46
CA SER A 20 4.54 7.30 -1.82
C SER A 20 3.88 6.25 -2.71
N LYS A 21 4.66 5.70 -3.61
CA LYS A 21 4.23 4.53 -4.36
C LYS A 21 4.20 3.32 -3.44
N VAL A 22 3.16 2.52 -3.57
CA VAL A 22 2.95 1.36 -2.71
C VAL A 22 3.03 0.08 -3.53
N TYR A 23 3.75 -0.88 -3.01
CA TYR A 23 3.97 -2.18 -3.65
C TYR A 23 3.62 -3.29 -2.66
N LEU A 24 3.35 -4.47 -3.16
CA LEU A 24 3.24 -5.65 -2.30
C LEU A 24 4.63 -6.06 -1.82
N SER A 25 4.74 -6.36 -0.54
CA SER A 25 6.01 -6.83 0.01
C SER A 25 6.35 -8.24 -0.51
N ASN A 26 7.60 -8.44 -0.89
CA ASN A 26 8.09 -9.76 -1.27
C ASN A 26 8.51 -10.59 -0.06
N ILE A 27 8.66 -9.95 1.08
CA ILE A 27 9.16 -10.61 2.30
C ILE A 27 8.01 -11.02 3.19
N LEU A 28 7.02 -10.14 3.34
CA LEU A 28 5.87 -10.36 4.21
C LEU A 28 4.60 -10.42 3.38
N PRO A 29 4.12 -11.63 3.06
CA PRO A 29 2.89 -11.77 2.27
C PRO A 29 1.72 -11.03 2.90
N GLY A 30 0.98 -10.31 2.07
CA GLY A 30 -0.17 -9.55 2.53
C GLY A 30 0.15 -8.17 3.09
N TYR A 31 1.42 -7.77 3.11
CA TYR A 31 1.83 -6.46 3.58
C TYR A 31 2.24 -5.56 2.42
N ALA A 32 2.01 -4.27 2.58
CA ALA A 32 2.44 -3.27 1.62
C ALA A 32 3.82 -2.74 1.99
N SER A 33 4.53 -2.24 1.00
CA SER A 33 5.87 -1.69 1.16
C SER A 33 6.03 -0.51 0.21
N ASP A 34 6.97 0.38 0.51
CA ASP A 34 7.36 1.46 -0.38
C ASP A 34 8.60 1.11 -1.20
N VAL A 35 9.10 -0.10 -1.05
CA VAL A 35 10.25 -0.58 -1.81
C VAL A 35 9.81 -1.02 -3.20
N PRO A 36 10.34 -0.44 -4.28
CA PRO A 36 9.93 -0.81 -5.63
C PRO A 36 10.14 -2.28 -5.94
N ASN A 37 9.15 -2.88 -6.60
CA ASN A 37 9.23 -4.23 -7.11
C ASN A 37 8.21 -4.39 -8.25
N ASP A 38 7.98 -5.62 -8.69
CA ASP A 38 7.08 -5.87 -9.81
C ASP A 38 5.60 -5.86 -9.43
N HIS A 39 5.29 -5.66 -8.16
CA HIS A 39 3.92 -5.75 -7.66
C HIS A 39 3.40 -4.39 -7.22
N PHE A 40 3.34 -3.45 -8.16
CA PHE A 40 2.82 -2.12 -7.88
C PHE A 40 1.33 -2.18 -7.56
N VAL A 41 0.93 -1.54 -6.48
CA VAL A 41 -0.46 -1.50 -6.03
C VAL A 41 -1.10 -0.15 -6.33
N GLY A 42 -0.49 0.92 -5.90
CA GLY A 42 -1.06 2.24 -6.06
C GLY A 42 -0.25 3.28 -5.30
N TYR A 43 -0.94 4.34 -4.88
CA TYR A 43 -0.31 5.45 -4.17
C TYR A 43 -0.92 5.61 -2.80
N ALA A 44 -0.10 5.90 -1.81
CA ALA A 44 -0.58 6.19 -0.47
C ALA A 44 -1.29 7.54 -0.47
N VAL A 45 -2.51 7.57 0.01
CA VAL A 45 -3.28 8.82 0.11
C VAL A 45 -3.21 9.44 1.51
N THR A 46 -2.67 8.68 2.47
CA THR A 46 -2.41 9.17 3.83
C THR A 46 -1.12 8.56 4.33
N ASN A 47 -0.57 9.13 5.40
CA ASN A 47 0.55 8.48 6.08
C ASN A 47 0.05 7.19 6.73
N SER A 48 0.94 6.20 6.83
CA SER A 48 0.61 4.97 7.54
C SER A 48 0.39 5.27 9.03
N LYS A 49 -0.53 4.53 9.63
CA LYS A 49 -0.85 4.67 11.05
C LYS A 49 -1.28 3.32 11.59
N ASP A 50 -0.72 2.94 12.73
CA ASP A 50 -1.06 1.69 13.40
C ASP A 50 -0.88 0.46 12.52
N GLY A 51 0.13 0.48 11.66
CA GLY A 51 0.40 -0.64 10.75
C GLY A 51 -0.53 -0.71 9.55
N LEU A 52 -1.28 0.35 9.29
CA LEU A 52 -2.18 0.43 8.13
C LEU A 52 -1.90 1.68 7.32
N VAL A 53 -2.02 1.57 6.03
CA VAL A 53 -1.91 2.69 5.12
C VAL A 53 -3.10 2.68 4.16
N ARG A 54 -3.64 3.86 3.91
CA ARG A 54 -4.74 4.01 2.95
C ARG A 54 -4.14 4.22 1.57
N VAL A 55 -4.54 3.39 0.63
CA VAL A 55 -3.95 3.36 -0.71
C VAL A 55 -5.05 3.60 -1.74
N LEU A 56 -4.75 4.45 -2.72
CA LEU A 56 -5.58 4.58 -3.90
C LEU A 56 -5.09 3.53 -4.90
N VAL A 57 -5.87 2.49 -5.06
CA VAL A 57 -5.53 1.39 -5.95
C VAL A 57 -5.64 1.85 -7.39
N LYS A 58 -4.59 1.62 -8.14
CA LYS A 58 -4.59 1.93 -9.56
C LYS A 58 -4.98 0.67 -10.32
N SER A 59 -6.02 0.79 -11.08
CA SER A 59 -6.50 -0.31 -11.91
C SER A 59 -6.09 -0.13 -13.36
#